data_b9638c6d8c0dc5e15649da466b9409cd
#
_entry.id   b9638c6d8c0dc5e15649da466b9409cd
#
_cell.length_a   1.000
_cell.length_b   1.000
_cell.length_c   1.000
_cell.angle_alpha   90.00
_cell.angle_beta   90.00
_cell.angle_gamma   90.00
#
_symmetry.space_group_name_H-M   'P 1'
#
loop_
_entity.id
_entity.type
_entity.pdbx_description
1 polymer ?
#
loop_
_entity_poly.entity_id
_entity_poly.type
_entity_poly.pdbx_seq_one_letter_code
_entity_poly.pdbx_strand_id
1 'polypeptide(L)'
;MKIGILLSRVRQEEKLLFEAFRKRDIEFERIDDREIILNIGNPGKFKEYDVILERCINHSRALYSLKILNSWGVKTVNTGEVARICGDKLLTSMRLFQHGVPTPEVRIAYTPDSALEAIEELGYPVVMKPCVGSWGRLISKINDRESAEAILEHKEILGSYHHSTFYIQQYIDKKDGRDIRAFVVGDETIAAT
;
A
#
# COMPACT_ATOMS: atom_id res chain seq x y z
N MET A 1 -10.85 -26.11 10.76
CA MET A 1 -10.51 -24.68 10.56
C MET A 1 -10.91 -24.32 9.14
N LYS A 2 -11.79 -23.32 8.95
CA LYS A 2 -12.25 -22.87 7.64
C LYS A 2 -11.46 -21.63 7.22
N ILE A 3 -10.66 -21.73 6.16
CA ILE A 3 -9.80 -20.65 5.67
C ILE A 3 -10.36 -20.12 4.37
N GLY A 4 -10.51 -18.79 4.27
CA GLY A 4 -10.80 -18.08 3.04
C GLY A 4 -9.53 -17.44 2.46
N ILE A 5 -9.41 -17.39 1.13
CA ILE A 5 -8.39 -16.60 0.45
C ILE A 5 -9.11 -15.63 -0.49
N LEU A 6 -9.13 -14.37 -0.09
CA LEU A 6 -9.72 -13.27 -0.86
C LEU A 6 -8.72 -12.80 -1.91
N LEU A 7 -9.05 -12.97 -3.20
CA LEU A 7 -8.12 -12.68 -4.30
C LEU A 7 -8.86 -12.22 -5.56
N SER A 8 -8.17 -11.45 -6.42
CA SER A 8 -8.72 -11.01 -7.71
C SER A 8 -8.40 -11.97 -8.85
N ARG A 9 -7.24 -12.59 -8.80
CA ARG A 9 -6.77 -13.58 -9.78
C ARG A 9 -5.63 -14.41 -9.20
N VAL A 10 -5.43 -15.60 -9.77
CA VAL A 10 -4.35 -16.49 -9.36
C VAL A 10 -3.09 -16.15 -10.15
N ARG A 11 -2.08 -15.61 -9.49
CA ARG A 11 -0.73 -15.37 -10.01
C ARG A 11 0.20 -16.47 -9.52
N GLN A 12 1.49 -16.36 -9.79
CA GLN A 12 2.47 -17.35 -9.35
C GLN A 12 2.56 -17.44 -7.82
N GLU A 13 2.47 -16.31 -7.14
CA GLU A 13 2.50 -16.25 -5.67
C GLU A 13 1.31 -16.98 -5.05
N GLU A 14 0.11 -16.81 -5.61
CA GLU A 14 -1.09 -17.52 -5.15
C GLU A 14 -0.99 -19.02 -5.42
N LYS A 15 -0.39 -19.44 -6.53
CA LYS A 15 -0.15 -20.88 -6.82
C LYS A 15 0.76 -21.52 -5.77
N LEU A 16 1.89 -20.85 -5.46
CA LEU A 16 2.82 -21.32 -4.42
C LEU A 16 2.14 -21.38 -3.05
N LEU A 17 1.31 -20.39 -2.73
CA LEU A 17 0.53 -20.39 -1.50
C LEU A 17 -0.44 -21.58 -1.44
N PHE A 18 -1.19 -21.84 -2.52
CA PHE A 18 -2.10 -22.97 -2.59
C PHE A 18 -1.36 -24.32 -2.45
N GLU A 19 -0.20 -24.46 -3.06
CA GLU A 19 0.67 -25.63 -2.88
C GLU A 19 1.12 -25.79 -1.44
N ALA A 20 1.49 -24.70 -0.77
CA ALA A 20 1.90 -24.72 0.62
C ALA A 20 0.76 -25.16 1.55
N PHE A 21 -0.48 -24.75 1.28
CA PHE A 21 -1.67 -25.22 1.99
C PHE A 21 -1.90 -26.73 1.77
N ARG A 22 -1.86 -27.17 0.50
CA ARG A 22 -2.06 -28.61 0.16
C ARG A 22 -1.00 -29.51 0.79
N LYS A 23 0.27 -29.09 0.78
CA LYS A 23 1.36 -29.84 1.42
C LYS A 23 1.20 -30.00 2.95
N ARG A 24 0.32 -29.23 3.56
CA ARG A 24 0.01 -29.26 4.99
C ARG A 24 -1.37 -29.83 5.29
N ASP A 25 -2.04 -30.37 4.26
CA ASP A 25 -3.42 -30.88 4.34
C ASP A 25 -4.41 -29.83 4.92
N ILE A 26 -4.18 -28.57 4.58
CA ILE A 26 -5.04 -27.45 5.00
C ILE A 26 -5.99 -27.11 3.86
N GLU A 27 -7.28 -27.30 4.10
CA GLU A 27 -8.33 -26.90 3.18
C GLU A 27 -8.55 -25.38 3.20
N PHE A 28 -8.83 -24.81 2.03
CA PHE A 28 -9.14 -23.39 1.88
C PHE A 28 -10.16 -23.15 0.77
N GLU A 29 -10.94 -22.08 0.91
CA GLU A 29 -11.89 -21.62 -0.09
C GLU A 29 -11.36 -20.36 -0.78
N ARG A 30 -11.44 -20.30 -2.10
CA ARG A 30 -11.10 -19.10 -2.88
C ARG A 30 -12.32 -18.20 -2.97
N ILE A 31 -12.12 -16.92 -2.64
CA ILE A 31 -13.14 -15.89 -2.65
C ILE A 31 -12.69 -14.82 -3.67
N ASP A 32 -13.41 -14.69 -4.77
CA ASP A 32 -13.10 -13.65 -5.77
C ASP A 32 -13.61 -12.29 -5.30
N ASP A 33 -12.71 -11.32 -5.13
CA ASP A 33 -13.05 -9.98 -4.66
C ASP A 33 -13.92 -9.18 -5.65
N ARG A 34 -14.02 -9.65 -6.89
CA ARG A 34 -14.83 -9.02 -7.94
C ARG A 34 -16.28 -9.49 -7.95
N GLU A 35 -16.55 -10.62 -7.29
CA GLU A 35 -17.86 -11.29 -7.30
C GLU A 35 -18.57 -11.22 -5.94
N ILE A 36 -17.85 -10.79 -4.88
CA ILE A 36 -18.46 -10.68 -3.55
C ILE A 36 -19.39 -9.48 -3.44
N ILE A 37 -20.49 -9.71 -2.72
CA ILE A 37 -21.37 -8.65 -2.23
C ILE A 37 -21.32 -8.70 -0.71
N LEU A 38 -20.91 -7.60 -0.10
CA LEU A 38 -20.81 -7.46 1.35
C LEU A 38 -21.97 -6.61 1.87
N ASN A 39 -22.85 -7.23 2.66
CA ASN A 39 -23.94 -6.51 3.34
C ASN A 39 -23.43 -6.02 4.70
N ILE A 40 -23.22 -4.72 4.87
CA ILE A 40 -22.61 -4.14 6.07
C ILE A 40 -23.32 -4.57 7.36
N GLY A 41 -24.64 -4.70 7.32
CA GLY A 41 -25.46 -5.11 8.47
C GLY A 41 -25.53 -6.61 8.71
N ASN A 42 -25.04 -7.43 7.78
CA ASN A 42 -25.14 -8.88 7.88
C ASN A 42 -23.92 -9.58 7.29
N PRO A 43 -23.10 -10.22 8.11
CA PRO A 43 -21.89 -10.92 7.67
C PRO A 43 -22.16 -12.18 6.82
N GLY A 44 -23.38 -12.75 6.91
CA GLY A 44 -23.73 -13.97 6.18
C GLY A 44 -22.69 -15.08 6.36
N LYS A 45 -22.34 -15.72 5.26
CA LYS A 45 -21.35 -16.83 5.22
C LYS A 45 -19.93 -16.45 5.69
N PHE A 46 -19.59 -15.16 5.72
CA PHE A 46 -18.24 -14.75 6.12
C PHE A 46 -17.94 -15.00 7.60
N LYS A 47 -18.96 -15.09 8.45
CA LYS A 47 -18.79 -15.50 9.86
C LYS A 47 -18.31 -16.94 10.05
N GLU A 48 -18.45 -17.77 9.03
CA GLU A 48 -18.04 -19.18 9.12
C GLU A 48 -16.53 -19.38 8.97
N TYR A 49 -15.81 -18.32 8.48
CA TYR A 49 -14.36 -18.41 8.34
C TYR A 49 -13.65 -18.12 9.66
N ASP A 50 -12.74 -19.00 10.02
CA ASP A 50 -11.82 -18.80 11.15
C ASP A 50 -10.80 -17.70 10.83
N VAL A 51 -10.38 -17.61 9.55
CA VAL A 51 -9.46 -16.59 9.06
C VAL A 51 -9.62 -16.41 7.56
N ILE A 52 -9.48 -15.17 7.09
CA ILE A 52 -9.42 -14.83 5.67
C ILE A 52 -8.06 -14.20 5.34
N LEU A 53 -7.34 -14.80 4.40
CA LEU A 53 -6.09 -14.29 3.88
C LEU A 53 -6.38 -13.32 2.71
N GLU A 54 -5.91 -12.10 2.81
CA GLU A 54 -6.12 -11.08 1.79
C GLU A 54 -4.99 -11.09 0.74
N ARG A 55 -5.37 -11.22 -0.54
CA ARG A 55 -4.48 -11.27 -1.70
C ARG A 55 -5.04 -10.46 -2.90
N CYS A 56 -5.87 -9.45 -2.64
CA CYS A 56 -6.42 -8.60 -3.69
C CYS A 56 -5.31 -7.77 -4.36
N ILE A 57 -5.50 -7.50 -5.65
CA ILE A 57 -4.58 -6.64 -6.41
C ILE A 57 -4.96 -5.16 -6.21
N ASN A 58 -6.25 -4.88 -6.12
CA ASN A 58 -6.76 -3.52 -5.97
C ASN A 58 -6.77 -3.13 -4.50
N HIS A 59 -5.98 -2.12 -4.14
CA HIS A 59 -5.84 -1.65 -2.76
C HIS A 59 -7.18 -1.21 -2.14
N SER A 60 -8.03 -0.49 -2.87
CA SER A 60 -9.30 -0.01 -2.32
C SER A 60 -10.25 -1.17 -2.02
N ARG A 61 -10.32 -2.19 -2.90
CA ARG A 61 -11.13 -3.39 -2.64
C ARG A 61 -10.60 -4.15 -1.44
N ALA A 62 -9.27 -4.36 -1.35
CA ALA A 62 -8.63 -4.96 -0.19
C ALA A 62 -9.01 -4.23 1.09
N LEU A 63 -8.76 -2.92 1.14
CA LEU A 63 -8.98 -2.10 2.33
C LEU A 63 -10.43 -2.13 2.82
N TYR A 64 -11.39 -1.92 1.91
CA TYR A 64 -12.81 -1.91 2.30
C TYR A 64 -13.30 -3.31 2.68
N SER A 65 -12.91 -4.35 1.96
CA SER A 65 -13.25 -5.72 2.33
C SER A 65 -12.72 -6.09 3.71
N LEU A 66 -11.45 -5.77 3.98
CA LEU A 66 -10.82 -6.01 5.29
C LEU A 66 -11.50 -5.24 6.41
N LYS A 67 -11.81 -3.95 6.20
CA LYS A 67 -12.54 -3.15 7.19
C LYS A 67 -13.90 -3.76 7.54
N ILE A 68 -14.65 -4.19 6.53
CA ILE A 68 -15.96 -4.81 6.72
C ILE A 68 -15.80 -6.16 7.43
N LEU A 69 -14.92 -7.03 6.97
CA LEU A 69 -14.66 -8.33 7.59
C LEU A 69 -14.24 -8.18 9.05
N ASN A 70 -13.31 -7.26 9.34
CA ASN A 70 -12.87 -7.00 10.70
C ASN A 70 -13.97 -6.40 11.59
N SER A 71 -14.88 -5.57 11.04
CA SER A 71 -16.02 -5.05 11.79
C SER A 71 -17.00 -6.15 12.22
N TRP A 72 -17.06 -7.23 11.48
CA TRP A 72 -17.83 -8.42 11.84
C TRP A 72 -17.10 -9.39 12.79
N GLY A 73 -15.85 -9.06 13.17
CA GLY A 73 -15.01 -9.92 14.01
C GLY A 73 -14.34 -11.06 13.27
N VAL A 74 -14.39 -11.08 11.93
CA VAL A 74 -13.67 -12.07 11.12
C VAL A 74 -12.18 -11.74 11.16
N LYS A 75 -11.36 -12.70 11.54
CA LYS A 75 -9.90 -12.54 11.52
C LYS A 75 -9.39 -12.50 10.10
N THR A 76 -8.48 -11.58 9.83
CA THR A 76 -7.87 -11.44 8.51
C THR A 76 -6.35 -11.34 8.60
N VAL A 77 -5.66 -11.76 7.56
CA VAL A 77 -4.21 -11.62 7.37
C VAL A 77 -3.95 -10.94 6.02
N ASN A 78 -3.45 -9.71 5.99
CA ASN A 78 -3.31 -8.79 7.12
C ASN A 78 -4.65 -8.17 7.53
N THR A 79 -4.62 -7.31 8.57
CA THR A 79 -5.83 -6.60 9.01
C THR A 79 -6.11 -5.35 8.16
N GLY A 80 -7.34 -4.83 8.25
CA GLY A 80 -7.72 -3.57 7.61
C GLY A 80 -6.86 -2.38 8.07
N GLU A 81 -6.41 -2.38 9.32
CA GLU A 81 -5.51 -1.34 9.84
C GLU A 81 -4.11 -1.42 9.22
N VAL A 82 -3.56 -2.62 9.11
CA VAL A 82 -2.29 -2.83 8.41
C VAL A 82 -2.40 -2.41 6.93
N ALA A 83 -3.47 -2.82 6.24
CA ALA A 83 -3.70 -2.43 4.85
C ALA A 83 -3.82 -0.90 4.69
N ARG A 84 -4.47 -0.21 5.64
CA ARG A 84 -4.62 1.25 5.65
C ARG A 84 -3.24 1.94 5.77
N ILE A 85 -2.43 1.52 6.71
CA ILE A 85 -1.12 2.13 6.97
C ILE A 85 -0.16 1.80 5.82
N CYS A 86 -0.01 0.53 5.47
CA CYS A 86 0.96 0.10 4.47
C CYS A 86 0.58 0.46 3.03
N GLY A 87 -0.70 0.72 2.77
CA GLY A 87 -1.20 1.15 1.46
C GLY A 87 -1.07 2.64 1.19
N ASP A 88 -0.74 3.43 2.20
CA ASP A 88 -0.59 4.89 2.13
C ASP A 88 0.82 5.30 2.58
N LYS A 89 1.57 5.96 1.67
CA LYS A 89 2.97 6.36 1.92
C LYS A 89 3.09 7.40 3.03
N LEU A 90 2.12 8.32 3.13
CA LEU A 90 2.12 9.31 4.20
C LEU A 90 1.94 8.62 5.56
N LEU A 91 0.93 7.77 5.68
CA LEU A 91 0.68 7.05 6.92
C LEU A 91 1.84 6.12 7.30
N THR A 92 2.44 5.45 6.31
CA THR A 92 3.65 4.63 6.52
C THR A 92 4.80 5.48 7.04
N SER A 93 5.11 6.61 6.39
CA SER A 93 6.20 7.50 6.81
C SER A 93 5.98 8.06 8.20
N MET A 94 4.75 8.49 8.52
CA MET A 94 4.40 8.94 9.85
C MET A 94 4.63 7.85 10.90
N ARG A 95 4.24 6.62 10.58
CA ARG A 95 4.40 5.48 11.51
C ARG A 95 5.87 5.14 11.74
N LEU A 96 6.69 5.13 10.68
CA LEU A 96 8.13 4.91 10.78
C LEU A 96 8.79 5.99 11.63
N PHE A 97 8.49 7.26 11.37
CA PHE A 97 9.00 8.40 12.13
C PHE A 97 8.62 8.31 13.61
N GLN A 98 7.36 8.03 13.93
CA GLN A 98 6.87 7.88 15.30
C GLN A 98 7.60 6.78 16.10
N HIS A 99 8.12 5.76 15.42
CA HIS A 99 8.84 4.64 16.03
C HIS A 99 10.37 4.77 15.92
N GLY A 100 10.88 5.94 15.52
CA GLY A 100 12.32 6.17 15.40
C GLY A 100 13.01 5.35 14.31
N VAL A 101 12.24 4.81 13.34
CA VAL A 101 12.81 4.08 12.21
C VAL A 101 13.38 5.07 11.21
N PRO A 102 14.66 4.95 10.80
CA PRO A 102 15.25 5.84 9.80
C PRO A 102 14.42 5.85 8.53
N THR A 103 14.01 7.05 8.11
CA THR A 103 13.21 7.27 6.91
C THR A 103 13.67 8.57 6.23
N PRO A 104 13.60 8.66 4.89
CA PRO A 104 13.89 9.91 4.20
C PRO A 104 13.00 11.04 4.69
N GLU A 105 13.51 12.26 4.66
CA GLU A 105 12.74 13.45 4.99
C GLU A 105 11.56 13.62 4.03
N VAL A 106 10.40 13.99 4.57
CA VAL A 106 9.15 14.14 3.82
C VAL A 106 8.49 15.47 4.14
N ARG A 107 7.99 16.13 3.12
CA ARG A 107 7.11 17.29 3.21
C ARG A 107 5.76 16.96 2.58
N ILE A 108 4.70 17.51 3.14
CA ILE A 108 3.34 17.41 2.60
C ILE A 108 2.85 18.83 2.33
N ALA A 109 2.35 19.02 1.13
CA ALA A 109 1.77 20.27 0.69
C ALA A 109 0.41 20.04 0.01
N TYR A 110 -0.43 21.07 -0.07
CA TYR A 110 -1.79 20.96 -0.60
C TYR A 110 -2.08 21.92 -1.76
N THR A 111 -1.11 22.79 -2.06
CA THR A 111 -1.17 23.69 -3.23
C THR A 111 0.13 23.61 -4.02
N PRO A 112 0.14 23.91 -5.31
CA PRO A 112 1.38 23.99 -6.10
C PRO A 112 2.41 24.94 -5.48
N ASP A 113 1.99 26.10 -4.99
CA ASP A 113 2.90 27.10 -4.40
C ASP A 113 3.58 26.55 -3.14
N SER A 114 2.80 25.99 -2.20
CA SER A 114 3.37 25.38 -0.99
C SER A 114 4.19 24.12 -1.29
N ALA A 115 3.87 23.40 -2.36
CA ALA A 115 4.66 22.27 -2.81
C ALA A 115 6.02 22.71 -3.39
N LEU A 116 6.03 23.81 -4.16
CA LEU A 116 7.28 24.36 -4.67
C LEU A 116 8.18 24.85 -3.52
N GLU A 117 7.61 25.57 -2.55
CA GLU A 117 8.34 26.02 -1.35
C GLU A 117 8.94 24.81 -0.60
N ALA A 118 8.16 23.77 -0.39
CA ALA A 118 8.62 22.54 0.27
C ALA A 118 9.74 21.82 -0.50
N ILE A 119 9.72 21.86 -1.84
CA ILE A 119 10.80 21.32 -2.69
C ILE A 119 12.07 22.15 -2.51
N GLU A 120 11.95 23.49 -2.53
CA GLU A 120 13.08 24.40 -2.34
C GLU A 120 13.74 24.22 -0.96
N GLU A 121 12.92 24.03 0.10
CA GLU A 121 13.42 23.76 1.44
C GLU A 121 14.20 22.43 1.55
N LEU A 122 13.69 21.35 0.90
CA LEU A 122 14.37 20.05 0.89
C LEU A 122 15.64 20.07 0.03
N GLY A 123 15.68 20.93 -0.97
CA GLY A 123 16.74 20.96 -1.99
C GLY A 123 16.61 19.85 -3.02
N TYR A 124 17.16 20.11 -4.20
CA TYR A 124 17.13 19.17 -5.32
C TYR A 124 18.26 18.12 -5.24
N PRO A 125 18.03 16.90 -5.74
CA PRO A 125 16.77 16.39 -6.27
C PRO A 125 15.81 15.92 -5.18
N VAL A 126 14.50 15.98 -5.48
CA VAL A 126 13.45 15.38 -4.65
C VAL A 126 12.66 14.34 -5.44
N VAL A 127 11.84 13.55 -4.73
CA VAL A 127 10.91 12.60 -5.35
C VAL A 127 9.49 12.94 -4.94
N MET A 128 8.63 13.19 -5.92
CA MET A 128 7.20 13.37 -5.70
C MET A 128 6.46 12.08 -6.02
N LYS A 129 5.52 11.71 -5.14
CA LYS A 129 4.76 10.45 -5.23
C LYS A 129 3.29 10.69 -4.90
N PRO A 130 2.34 9.90 -5.42
CA PRO A 130 1.00 9.86 -4.84
C PRO A 130 1.04 9.18 -3.47
N CYS A 131 0.26 9.65 -2.50
CA CYS A 131 0.15 9.00 -1.18
C CYS A 131 -0.28 7.54 -1.32
N VAL A 132 -1.32 7.28 -2.11
CA VAL A 132 -1.80 5.94 -2.44
C VAL A 132 -1.44 5.62 -3.89
N GLY A 133 -0.83 4.47 -4.10
CA GLY A 133 -0.40 4.02 -5.42
C GLY A 133 0.71 2.97 -5.34
N SER A 134 0.80 2.13 -6.36
CA SER A 134 1.72 1.00 -6.43
C SER A 134 2.41 0.92 -7.79
N TRP A 135 3.37 0.01 -7.92
CA TRP A 135 4.09 -0.27 -9.16
C TRP A 135 4.93 0.89 -9.71
N GLY A 136 5.36 1.83 -8.86
CA GLY A 136 6.18 2.96 -9.28
C GLY A 136 5.46 3.97 -10.19
N ARG A 137 4.14 3.88 -10.33
CA ARG A 137 3.38 4.78 -11.19
C ARG A 137 3.23 6.16 -10.58
N LEU A 138 3.29 7.19 -11.43
CA LEU A 138 3.14 8.60 -11.03
C LEU A 138 4.21 9.07 -10.02
N ILE A 139 5.39 8.44 -10.04
CA ILE A 139 6.56 8.88 -9.30
C ILE A 139 7.40 9.76 -10.23
N SER A 140 7.77 10.94 -9.75
CA SER A 140 8.62 11.86 -10.47
C SER A 140 9.86 12.20 -9.65
N LYS A 141 11.05 12.06 -10.24
CA LYS A 141 12.28 12.66 -9.71
C LYS A 141 12.36 14.07 -10.28
N ILE A 142 12.49 15.05 -9.42
CA ILE A 142 12.53 16.46 -9.74
C ILE A 142 13.94 16.95 -9.45
N ASN A 143 14.65 17.40 -10.49
CA ASN A 143 16.07 17.73 -10.40
C ASN A 143 16.33 19.25 -10.26
N ASP A 144 15.36 20.08 -10.61
CA ASP A 144 15.48 21.52 -10.65
C ASP A 144 14.12 22.20 -10.54
N ARG A 145 14.13 23.52 -10.42
CA ARG A 145 12.93 24.35 -10.28
C ARG A 145 12.01 24.27 -11.51
N GLU A 146 12.57 24.32 -12.71
CA GLU A 146 11.77 24.30 -13.94
C GLU A 146 10.96 23.01 -14.07
N SER A 147 11.58 21.86 -13.77
CA SER A 147 10.88 20.56 -13.73
C SER A 147 9.87 20.48 -12.58
N ALA A 148 10.12 21.14 -11.45
CA ALA A 148 9.15 21.22 -10.36
C ALA A 148 7.88 21.97 -10.79
N GLU A 149 8.03 23.19 -11.32
CA GLU A 149 6.93 24.03 -11.79
C GLU A 149 6.08 23.29 -12.84
N ALA A 150 6.71 22.68 -13.85
CA ALA A 150 6.03 21.93 -14.89
C ALA A 150 5.21 20.72 -14.35
N ILE A 151 5.77 19.98 -13.40
CA ILE A 151 5.09 18.84 -12.79
C ILE A 151 3.93 19.29 -11.90
N LEU A 152 4.11 20.37 -11.15
CA LEU A 152 3.06 20.91 -10.27
C LEU A 152 1.88 21.42 -11.08
N GLU A 153 2.13 22.20 -12.15
CA GLU A 153 1.11 22.67 -13.09
C GLU A 153 0.35 21.50 -13.73
N HIS A 154 1.08 20.51 -14.24
CA HIS A 154 0.47 19.31 -14.81
C HIS A 154 -0.45 18.59 -13.82
N LYS A 155 -0.03 18.46 -12.56
CA LYS A 155 -0.84 17.83 -11.51
C LYS A 155 -2.07 18.67 -11.13
N GLU A 156 -1.97 19.97 -11.14
CA GLU A 156 -3.07 20.87 -10.86
C GLU A 156 -4.14 20.80 -11.94
N ILE A 157 -3.74 20.85 -13.21
CA ILE A 157 -4.67 20.91 -14.36
C ILE A 157 -5.29 19.53 -14.66
N LEU A 158 -4.48 18.46 -14.66
CA LEU A 158 -4.91 17.13 -15.07
C LEU A 158 -5.11 16.16 -13.90
N GLY A 159 -4.78 16.58 -12.69
CA GLY A 159 -4.93 15.77 -11.50
C GLY A 159 -6.40 15.58 -11.09
N SER A 160 -6.72 14.41 -10.55
CA SER A 160 -7.99 14.20 -9.86
C SER A 160 -7.91 14.72 -8.42
N TYR A 161 -9.06 14.82 -7.74
CA TYR A 161 -9.13 15.15 -6.31
C TYR A 161 -8.10 14.41 -5.43
N HIS A 162 -7.78 13.18 -5.75
CA HIS A 162 -6.75 12.40 -5.04
C HIS A 162 -5.32 12.90 -5.28
N HIS A 163 -5.10 13.80 -6.21
CA HIS A 163 -3.80 14.38 -6.53
C HIS A 163 -3.55 15.75 -5.89
N SER A 164 -4.51 16.28 -5.13
CA SER A 164 -4.39 17.53 -4.39
C SER A 164 -3.49 17.46 -3.15
N THR A 165 -2.94 16.29 -2.85
CA THR A 165 -1.95 16.10 -1.80
C THR A 165 -0.59 15.79 -2.42
N PHE A 166 0.36 16.67 -2.21
CA PHE A 166 1.72 16.54 -2.71
C PHE A 166 2.59 15.88 -1.63
N TYR A 167 2.95 14.62 -1.84
CA TYR A 167 3.92 13.91 -1.03
C TYR A 167 5.29 14.07 -1.66
N ILE A 168 6.14 14.86 -1.02
CA ILE A 168 7.47 15.24 -1.48
C ILE A 168 8.50 14.62 -0.55
N GLN A 169 9.43 13.86 -1.09
CA GLN A 169 10.41 13.10 -0.33
C GLN A 169 11.82 13.46 -0.80
N GLN A 170 12.73 13.58 0.15
CA GLN A 170 14.16 13.63 -0.12
C GLN A 170 14.57 12.47 -1.05
N TYR A 171 15.34 12.78 -2.08
CA TYR A 171 15.92 11.76 -2.94
C TYR A 171 17.06 11.05 -2.21
N ILE A 172 17.01 9.73 -2.18
CA ILE A 172 18.11 8.92 -1.65
C ILE A 172 18.85 8.32 -2.83
N ASP A 173 20.11 8.71 -2.98
CA ASP A 173 21.00 8.10 -3.96
C ASP A 173 21.45 6.73 -3.47
N LYS A 174 21.13 5.72 -4.26
CA LYS A 174 21.45 4.33 -3.94
C LYS A 174 22.72 3.96 -4.69
N LYS A 175 23.82 3.76 -3.96
CA LYS A 175 25.14 3.44 -4.53
C LYS A 175 25.09 2.30 -5.57
N ASP A 176 24.22 1.30 -5.34
CA ASP A 176 24.09 0.13 -6.22
C ASP A 176 22.81 0.15 -7.07
N GLY A 177 22.02 1.22 -7.03
CA GLY A 177 20.74 1.33 -7.73
C GLY A 177 19.68 0.30 -7.29
N ARG A 178 19.89 -0.41 -6.19
CA ARG A 178 19.04 -1.51 -5.74
C ARG A 178 18.09 -1.10 -4.62
N ASP A 179 16.92 -1.70 -4.62
CA ASP A 179 16.02 -1.75 -3.47
C ASP A 179 16.17 -3.09 -2.77
N ILE A 180 16.22 -3.08 -1.45
CA ILE A 180 16.19 -4.31 -0.67
C ILE A 180 14.75 -4.60 -0.29
N ARG A 181 14.27 -5.78 -0.66
CA ARG A 181 12.95 -6.28 -0.25
C ARG A 181 13.13 -7.33 0.83
N ALA A 182 12.81 -6.97 2.06
CA ALA A 182 12.80 -7.90 3.18
C ALA A 182 11.43 -8.58 3.30
N PHE A 183 11.45 -9.90 3.49
CA PHE A 183 10.28 -10.72 3.76
C PHE A 183 10.22 -11.05 5.25
N VAL A 184 9.19 -10.56 5.90
CA VAL A 184 9.00 -10.74 7.35
C VAL A 184 7.78 -11.61 7.59
N VAL A 185 7.93 -12.63 8.43
CA VAL A 185 6.84 -13.49 8.89
C VAL A 185 6.88 -13.56 10.42
N GLY A 186 5.80 -13.12 11.05
CA GLY A 186 5.83 -12.88 12.48
C GLY A 186 6.84 -11.78 12.80
N ASP A 187 7.80 -12.06 13.67
CA ASP A 187 8.85 -11.13 14.12
C ASP A 187 10.21 -11.40 13.45
N GLU A 188 10.27 -12.31 12.47
CA GLU A 188 11.52 -12.72 11.83
C GLU A 188 11.59 -12.33 10.37
N THR A 189 12.75 -11.81 9.94
CA THR A 189 13.07 -11.63 8.52
C THR A 189 13.58 -12.96 7.97
N ILE A 190 12.76 -13.60 7.12
CA ILE A 190 13.04 -14.93 6.58
C ILE A 190 13.83 -14.90 5.27
N ALA A 191 13.81 -13.79 4.55
CA ALA A 191 14.56 -13.59 3.31
C ALA A 191 14.72 -12.10 2.99
N ALA A 192 15.72 -11.77 2.18
CA ALA A 192 15.92 -10.45 1.57
C ALA A 192 16.43 -10.59 0.14
N THR A 193 15.96 -9.74 -0.80
CA THR A 193 16.36 -9.73 -2.21
C THR A 193 16.63 -8.31 -2.69
#